data_bce7ebbd7c6ee4115252a868cabed383
#
_entry.id   bce7ebbd7c6ee4115252a868cabed383
#
_cell.length_a   1.000
_cell.length_b   1.000
_cell.length_c   1.000
_cell.angle_alpha   90.00
_cell.angle_beta   90.00
_cell.angle_gamma   90.00
#
_symmetry.space_group_name_H-M   'P 1'
#
loop_
_entity.id
_entity.type
_entity.pdbx_description
1 polymer ?
#
loop_
_entity_poly.entity_id
_entity_poly.type
_entity_poly.pdbx_seq_one_letter_code
_entity_poly.pdbx_strand_id
1 'polypeptide(L)'
;AYVRPGGVSQDLPGGVLDDIFQFVDQFNERMNEVEDLLTNNPIWKHRTIDIGTVTSEEALDYGFSGVMLRGSGIKWDLRKVQPYDAYDKVEFDIPIGLRGDCYDRYLCRMEEMRQSLRIIHQCLNQMPEGEVRTDDHKVVPPSRGEMKESME
;
A
#
# COMPACT_ATOMS: atom_id res chain seq x y z
N ALA A 1 14.45 4.86 -10.40
CA ALA A 1 13.10 4.42 -10.62
C ALA A 1 13.05 3.01 -11.20
N TYR A 2 12.44 2.10 -10.47
CA TYR A 2 12.30 0.71 -10.89
C TYR A 2 11.13 0.57 -11.88
N VAL A 3 9.97 1.11 -11.55
CA VAL A 3 8.80 1.15 -12.45
C VAL A 3 8.99 2.25 -13.49
N ARG A 4 8.78 1.93 -14.77
CA ARG A 4 8.98 2.82 -15.92
C ARG A 4 7.83 2.66 -16.92
N PRO A 5 7.63 3.62 -17.83
CA PRO A 5 6.70 3.44 -18.94
C PRO A 5 6.97 2.13 -19.68
N GLY A 6 5.94 1.31 -19.84
CA GLY A 6 6.00 0.01 -20.49
C GLY A 6 6.40 -1.17 -19.60
N GLY A 7 6.67 -0.98 -18.30
CA GLY A 7 7.00 -2.07 -17.38
C GLY A 7 7.98 -1.69 -16.28
N VAL A 8 9.00 -2.52 -16.08
CA VAL A 8 10.04 -2.31 -15.07
C VAL A 8 11.43 -2.25 -15.71
N SER A 9 12.40 -1.73 -14.96
CA SER A 9 13.77 -1.52 -15.50
C SER A 9 14.54 -2.80 -15.70
N GLN A 10 14.33 -3.78 -14.85
CA GLN A 10 15.01 -5.09 -14.87
C GLN A 10 14.19 -6.12 -14.10
N ASP A 11 14.43 -7.38 -14.37
CA ASP A 11 13.80 -8.49 -13.66
C ASP A 11 14.28 -8.57 -12.21
N LEU A 12 13.52 -9.29 -11.39
CA LEU A 12 13.89 -9.54 -10.00
C LEU A 12 15.14 -10.44 -9.96
N PRO A 13 16.15 -10.09 -9.16
CA PRO A 13 17.29 -10.97 -8.95
C PRO A 13 16.88 -12.32 -8.36
N GLY A 14 17.65 -13.37 -8.68
CA GLY A 14 17.42 -14.69 -8.10
C GLY A 14 17.44 -14.66 -6.56
N GLY A 15 16.48 -15.32 -5.93
CA GLY A 15 16.37 -15.39 -4.48
C GLY A 15 15.58 -14.24 -3.80
N VAL A 16 15.34 -13.13 -4.49
CA VAL A 16 14.59 -11.99 -3.89
C VAL A 16 13.17 -12.36 -3.52
N LEU A 17 12.52 -13.24 -4.27
CA LEU A 17 11.17 -13.70 -3.92
C LEU A 17 11.15 -14.46 -2.59
N ASP A 18 12.14 -15.27 -2.33
CA ASP A 18 12.31 -16.00 -1.06
C ASP A 18 12.59 -15.02 0.10
N ASP A 19 13.41 -14.01 -0.13
CA ASP A 19 13.70 -12.96 0.85
C ASP A 19 12.43 -12.16 1.20
N ILE A 20 11.62 -11.81 0.20
CA ILE A 20 10.33 -11.12 0.42
C ILE A 20 9.37 -12.02 1.19
N PHE A 21 9.31 -13.31 0.86
CA PHE A 21 8.46 -14.27 1.58
C PHE A 21 8.86 -14.36 3.05
N GLN A 22 10.15 -14.49 3.36
CA GLN A 22 10.66 -14.50 4.72
C GLN A 22 10.34 -13.19 5.45
N PHE A 23 10.48 -12.04 4.80
CA PHE A 23 10.10 -10.75 5.34
C PHE A 23 8.62 -10.69 5.72
N VAL A 24 7.74 -11.12 4.82
CA VAL A 24 6.27 -11.12 5.04
C VAL A 24 5.89 -12.01 6.24
N ASP A 25 6.52 -13.17 6.36
CA ASP A 25 6.28 -14.11 7.47
C ASP A 25 6.69 -13.50 8.82
N GLN A 26 7.86 -12.89 8.90
CA GLN A 26 8.39 -12.31 10.13
C GLN A 26 7.75 -10.97 10.51
N PHE A 27 7.22 -10.23 9.56
CA PHE A 27 6.73 -8.87 9.79
C PHE A 27 5.52 -8.80 10.73
N ASN A 28 4.67 -9.82 10.75
CA ASN A 28 3.54 -9.92 11.67
C ASN A 28 3.99 -9.92 13.13
N GLU A 29 5.07 -10.61 13.45
CA GLU A 29 5.66 -10.62 14.81
C GLU A 29 6.15 -9.22 15.20
N ARG A 30 6.82 -8.54 14.28
CA ARG A 30 7.28 -7.15 14.51
C ARG A 30 6.12 -6.18 14.71
N MET A 31 5.03 -6.37 13.99
CA MET A 31 3.82 -5.55 14.21
C MET A 31 3.21 -5.79 15.59
N ASN A 32 3.17 -7.03 16.06
CA ASN A 32 2.68 -7.36 17.39
C ASN A 32 3.53 -6.69 18.48
N GLU A 33 4.85 -6.68 18.33
CA GLU A 33 5.76 -5.94 19.26
C GLU A 33 5.40 -4.45 19.35
N VAL A 34 5.09 -3.81 18.22
CA VAL A 34 4.69 -2.39 18.19
C VAL A 34 3.33 -2.19 18.84
N GLU A 35 2.38 -3.10 18.59
CA GLU A 35 1.05 -3.03 19.20
C GLU A 35 1.10 -3.22 20.71
N ASP A 36 1.91 -4.13 21.19
CA ASP A 36 2.11 -4.35 22.64
C ASP A 36 2.66 -3.09 23.33
N LEU A 37 3.52 -2.35 22.65
CA LEU A 37 4.07 -1.09 23.16
C LEU A 37 3.06 0.07 23.12
N LEU A 38 2.21 0.15 22.12
CA LEU A 38 1.42 1.35 21.83
C LEU A 38 -0.09 1.15 22.08
N THR A 39 -0.69 0.09 21.55
CA THR A 39 -2.15 -0.02 21.48
C THR A 39 -2.83 0.07 22.84
N ASN A 40 -2.28 -0.55 23.85
CA ASN A 40 -2.83 -0.51 25.20
C ASN A 40 -2.13 0.47 26.15
N ASN A 41 -1.14 1.20 25.67
CA ASN A 41 -0.39 2.15 26.48
C ASN A 41 -1.28 3.35 26.88
N PRO A 42 -1.47 3.63 28.18
CA PRO A 42 -2.32 4.73 28.64
C PRO A 42 -1.83 6.10 28.12
N ILE A 43 -0.53 6.32 28.06
CA ILE A 43 0.06 7.57 27.57
C ILE A 43 -0.30 7.77 26.10
N TRP A 44 -0.15 6.71 25.28
CA TRP A 44 -0.52 6.73 23.86
C TRP A 44 -2.01 7.02 23.67
N LYS A 45 -2.87 6.34 24.44
CA LYS A 45 -4.32 6.55 24.39
C LYS A 45 -4.69 7.97 24.77
N HIS A 46 -4.11 8.52 25.85
CA HIS A 46 -4.35 9.90 26.26
C HIS A 46 -3.91 10.95 25.23
N ARG A 47 -2.93 10.63 24.41
CA ARG A 47 -2.40 11.52 23.36
C ARG A 47 -3.11 11.40 22.03
N THR A 48 -3.96 10.40 21.82
CA THR A 48 -4.53 10.08 20.52
C THR A 48 -6.05 9.93 20.53
N ILE A 49 -6.66 9.48 21.63
CA ILE A 49 -8.12 9.36 21.72
C ILE A 49 -8.74 10.76 21.85
N ASP A 50 -9.77 11.02 21.06
CA ASP A 50 -10.49 12.28 20.96
C ASP A 50 -9.61 13.48 20.56
N ILE A 51 -8.43 13.23 20.00
CA ILE A 51 -7.51 14.25 19.49
C ILE A 51 -7.58 14.29 17.97
N GLY A 52 -7.73 15.49 17.41
CA GLY A 52 -7.81 15.69 15.95
C GLY A 52 -8.96 14.93 15.33
N THR A 53 -10.10 14.94 15.99
CA THR A 53 -11.32 14.30 15.53
C THR A 53 -11.85 15.03 14.30
N VAL A 54 -12.15 14.28 13.25
CA VAL A 54 -12.73 14.77 12.01
C VAL A 54 -13.98 13.93 11.73
N THR A 55 -15.10 14.58 11.61
CA THR A 55 -16.37 13.91 11.26
C THR A 55 -16.36 13.45 9.81
N SER A 56 -17.27 12.55 9.46
CA SER A 56 -17.42 12.08 8.07
C SER A 56 -17.81 13.22 7.12
N GLU A 57 -18.64 14.16 7.57
CA GLU A 57 -19.06 15.33 6.78
C GLU A 57 -17.87 16.26 6.52
N GLU A 58 -17.13 16.63 7.55
CA GLU A 58 -15.91 17.44 7.42
C GLU A 58 -14.86 16.77 6.52
N ALA A 59 -14.68 15.44 6.65
CA ALA A 59 -13.75 14.70 5.83
C ALA A 59 -14.09 14.77 4.33
N LEU A 60 -15.39 14.76 3.99
CA LEU A 60 -15.85 14.93 2.62
C LEU A 60 -15.71 16.38 2.14
N ASP A 61 -16.06 17.35 2.96
CA ASP A 61 -15.98 18.78 2.62
C ASP A 61 -14.54 19.24 2.38
N TYR A 62 -13.58 18.72 3.17
CA TYR A 62 -12.15 18.98 2.98
C TYR A 62 -11.50 18.15 1.86
N GLY A 63 -12.24 17.23 1.24
CA GLY A 63 -11.70 16.37 0.19
C GLY A 63 -10.66 15.38 0.69
N PHE A 64 -10.79 14.88 1.89
CA PHE A 64 -9.88 13.89 2.45
C PHE A 64 -9.95 12.58 1.67
N SER A 65 -8.85 11.83 1.73
CA SER A 65 -8.73 10.51 1.11
C SER A 65 -7.90 9.56 1.98
N GLY A 66 -7.84 8.30 1.59
CA GLY A 66 -7.05 7.31 2.27
C GLY A 66 -7.50 7.06 3.71
N VAL A 67 -6.54 6.85 4.60
CA VAL A 67 -6.81 6.55 6.02
C VAL A 67 -7.52 7.69 6.77
N MET A 68 -7.36 8.94 6.33
CA MET A 68 -8.06 10.08 6.92
C MET A 68 -9.57 9.94 6.74
N LEU A 69 -10.00 9.48 5.56
CA LEU A 69 -11.42 9.23 5.27
C LEU A 69 -11.92 7.95 5.95
N ARG A 70 -11.14 6.87 5.89
CA ARG A 70 -11.49 5.59 6.52
C ARG A 70 -11.54 5.68 8.04
N GLY A 71 -10.64 6.44 8.66
CA GLY A 71 -10.66 6.71 10.10
C GLY A 71 -11.94 7.41 10.57
N SER A 72 -12.55 8.23 9.72
CA SER A 72 -13.83 8.91 9.96
C SER A 72 -15.08 8.08 9.64
N GLY A 73 -14.92 6.78 9.36
CA GLY A 73 -16.03 5.84 9.18
C GLY A 73 -16.50 5.63 7.74
N ILE A 74 -15.83 6.22 6.76
CA ILE A 74 -16.22 6.10 5.35
C ILE A 74 -15.42 4.96 4.70
N LYS A 75 -16.15 3.96 4.21
CA LYS A 75 -15.57 2.80 3.52
C LYS A 75 -15.21 3.16 2.08
N TRP A 76 -14.09 3.85 1.91
CA TRP A 76 -13.61 4.26 0.61
C TRP A 76 -12.17 3.83 0.38
N ASP A 77 -11.95 3.03 -0.66
CA ASP A 77 -10.62 2.66 -1.14
C ASP A 77 -10.65 2.50 -2.67
N LEU A 78 -9.88 3.31 -3.39
CA LEU A 78 -9.82 3.29 -4.84
C LEU A 78 -9.43 1.93 -5.42
N ARG A 79 -8.61 1.17 -4.71
CA ARG A 79 -8.21 -0.18 -5.12
C ARG A 79 -9.39 -1.16 -5.21
N LYS A 80 -10.51 -0.86 -4.51
CA LYS A 80 -11.76 -1.66 -4.54
C LYS A 80 -12.85 -0.99 -5.36
N VAL A 81 -12.96 0.34 -5.32
CA VAL A 81 -14.03 1.10 -5.98
C VAL A 81 -13.76 1.27 -7.47
N GLN A 82 -12.52 1.54 -7.83
CA GLN A 82 -12.03 1.65 -9.21
C GLN A 82 -10.70 0.90 -9.34
N PRO A 83 -10.74 -0.44 -9.37
CA PRO A 83 -9.54 -1.26 -9.42
C PRO A 83 -8.63 -0.85 -10.58
N TYR A 84 -7.34 -0.77 -10.30
CA TYR A 84 -6.29 -0.49 -11.26
C TYR A 84 -5.17 -1.54 -11.11
N ASP A 85 -4.32 -1.66 -12.10
CA ASP A 85 -3.28 -2.70 -12.20
C ASP A 85 -3.86 -4.10 -11.94
N ALA A 86 -3.37 -4.82 -10.94
CA ALA A 86 -3.81 -6.16 -10.57
C ALA A 86 -4.64 -6.20 -9.27
N TYR A 87 -5.17 -5.07 -8.80
CA TYR A 87 -5.95 -5.03 -7.56
C TYR A 87 -7.31 -5.75 -7.64
N ASP A 88 -7.81 -5.99 -8.84
CA ASP A 88 -8.99 -6.82 -9.09
C ASP A 88 -8.75 -8.31 -8.86
N LYS A 89 -7.48 -8.74 -8.87
CA LYS A 89 -7.05 -10.14 -8.71
C LYS A 89 -6.65 -10.51 -7.28
N VAL A 90 -6.58 -9.54 -6.37
CA VAL A 90 -6.15 -9.75 -4.99
C VAL A 90 -7.27 -9.46 -4.00
N GLU A 91 -7.31 -10.25 -2.95
CA GLU A 91 -8.28 -10.10 -1.88
C GLU A 91 -7.65 -9.43 -0.66
N PHE A 92 -8.30 -8.39 -0.17
CA PHE A 92 -7.94 -7.70 1.07
C PHE A 92 -9.17 -7.00 1.65
N ASP A 93 -9.12 -6.68 2.93
CA ASP A 93 -10.17 -5.98 3.62
C ASP A 93 -9.84 -4.49 3.80
N ILE A 94 -10.86 -3.66 3.94
CA ILE A 94 -10.73 -2.22 4.14
C ILE A 94 -11.03 -1.92 5.61
N PRO A 95 -10.04 -1.57 6.43
CA PRO A 95 -10.28 -1.18 7.81
C PRO A 95 -10.99 0.18 7.90
N ILE A 96 -11.91 0.30 8.86
CA ILE A 96 -12.72 1.50 9.05
C ILE A 96 -12.69 1.87 10.52
N GLY A 97 -12.39 3.13 10.82
CA GLY A 97 -12.54 3.72 12.14
C GLY A 97 -13.99 4.16 12.40
N LEU A 98 -14.28 4.56 13.60
CA LEU A 98 -15.61 5.00 14.04
C LEU A 98 -15.60 6.44 14.54
N ARG A 99 -14.53 6.86 15.20
CA ARG A 99 -14.44 8.14 15.91
C ARG A 99 -13.81 9.26 15.09
N GLY A 100 -13.05 8.93 14.07
CA GLY A 100 -12.33 9.90 13.24
C GLY A 100 -11.16 10.60 13.96
N ASP A 101 -10.68 10.05 15.07
CA ASP A 101 -9.58 10.61 15.86
C ASP A 101 -8.21 10.02 15.45
N CYS A 102 -7.16 10.52 16.09
CA CYS A 102 -5.81 10.02 15.85
C CYS A 102 -5.64 8.54 16.20
N TYR A 103 -6.36 8.05 17.22
CA TYR A 103 -6.28 6.67 17.65
C TYR A 103 -6.89 5.72 16.61
N ASP A 104 -8.05 6.04 16.09
CA ASP A 104 -8.68 5.23 15.03
C ASP A 104 -7.86 5.23 13.75
N ARG A 105 -7.24 6.36 13.39
CA ARG A 105 -6.30 6.41 12.25
C ARG A 105 -5.07 5.54 12.47
N TYR A 106 -4.56 5.48 13.69
CA TYR A 106 -3.48 4.56 14.06
C TYR A 106 -3.92 3.11 13.91
N LEU A 107 -5.08 2.73 14.46
CA LEU A 107 -5.62 1.36 14.34
C LEU A 107 -5.86 0.96 12.88
N CYS A 108 -6.41 1.85 12.08
CA CYS A 108 -6.59 1.62 10.65
C CYS A 108 -5.24 1.37 9.95
N ARG A 109 -4.19 2.13 10.26
CA ARG A 109 -2.85 1.90 9.68
C ARG A 109 -2.23 0.57 10.08
N MET A 110 -2.41 0.16 11.34
CA MET A 110 -1.93 -1.15 11.79
C MET A 110 -2.61 -2.28 11.01
N GLU A 111 -3.92 -2.20 10.83
CA GLU A 111 -4.66 -3.20 10.06
C GLU A 111 -4.33 -3.11 8.55
N GLU A 112 -4.14 -1.91 8.00
CA GLU A 112 -3.70 -1.73 6.60
C GLU A 112 -2.35 -2.38 6.33
N MET A 113 -1.42 -2.38 7.28
CA MET A 113 -0.15 -3.10 7.16
C MET A 113 -0.38 -4.61 7.06
N ARG A 114 -1.27 -5.19 7.89
CA ARG A 114 -1.63 -6.62 7.79
C ARG A 114 -2.27 -6.97 6.45
N GLN A 115 -3.18 -6.12 5.98
CA GLN A 115 -3.78 -6.32 4.67
C GLN A 115 -2.76 -6.18 3.53
N SER A 116 -1.77 -5.31 3.68
CA SER A 116 -0.67 -5.18 2.72
C SER A 116 0.20 -6.44 2.66
N LEU A 117 0.50 -7.06 3.79
CA LEU A 117 1.20 -8.36 3.82
C LEU A 117 0.39 -9.45 3.11
N ARG A 118 -0.92 -9.48 3.33
CA ARG A 118 -1.84 -10.41 2.64
C ARG A 118 -1.80 -10.21 1.12
N ILE A 119 -1.76 -8.97 0.65
CA ILE A 119 -1.62 -8.64 -0.78
C ILE A 119 -0.26 -9.11 -1.30
N ILE A 120 0.83 -8.79 -0.62
CA ILE A 120 2.19 -9.19 -1.04
C ILE A 120 2.29 -10.71 -1.16
N HIS A 121 1.78 -11.44 -0.19
CA HIS A 121 1.76 -12.90 -0.22
C HIS A 121 0.98 -13.46 -1.43
N GLN A 122 -0.16 -12.88 -1.76
CA GLN A 122 -0.92 -13.25 -2.96
C GLN A 122 -0.15 -12.92 -4.24
N CYS A 123 0.50 -11.76 -4.31
CA CYS A 123 1.32 -11.36 -5.45
C CYS A 123 2.50 -12.31 -5.66
N LEU A 124 3.19 -12.74 -4.60
CA LEU A 124 4.29 -13.70 -4.68
C LEU A 124 3.84 -15.03 -5.29
N ASN A 125 2.66 -15.52 -4.89
CA ASN A 125 2.11 -16.78 -5.37
C ASN A 125 1.52 -16.71 -6.79
N GLN A 126 1.15 -15.50 -7.25
CA GLN A 126 0.48 -15.29 -8.54
C GLN A 126 1.38 -14.60 -9.57
N MET A 127 2.64 -14.37 -9.25
CA MET A 127 3.56 -13.66 -10.14
C MET A 127 3.74 -14.42 -11.46
N PRO A 128 3.38 -13.84 -12.61
CA PRO A 128 3.55 -14.51 -13.88
C PRO A 128 5.02 -14.50 -14.31
N GLU A 129 5.41 -15.52 -15.05
CA GLU A 129 6.66 -15.52 -15.81
C GLU A 129 6.47 -14.73 -17.11
N GLY A 130 7.53 -14.15 -17.62
CA GLY A 130 7.52 -13.47 -18.91
C GLY A 130 8.39 -12.21 -18.97
N GLU A 131 8.21 -11.45 -20.05
CA GLU A 131 8.94 -10.21 -20.29
C GLU A 131 8.60 -9.13 -19.28
N VAL A 132 9.61 -8.47 -18.74
CA VAL A 132 9.46 -7.44 -17.70
C VAL A 132 9.06 -6.07 -18.25
N ARG A 133 9.10 -5.90 -19.56
CA ARG A 133 8.65 -4.70 -20.25
C ARG A 133 8.20 -5.02 -21.67
N THR A 134 7.34 -4.16 -22.22
CA THR A 134 6.93 -4.27 -23.62
C THR A 134 8.05 -3.84 -24.57
N ASP A 135 8.09 -4.43 -25.78
CA ASP A 135 8.98 -4.02 -26.87
C ASP A 135 8.37 -2.91 -27.78
N ASP A 136 7.22 -2.39 -27.41
CA ASP A 136 6.57 -1.30 -28.16
C ASP A 136 7.33 0.03 -27.95
N HIS A 137 8.07 0.44 -28.97
CA HIS A 137 8.84 1.71 -28.99
C HIS A 137 7.97 2.98 -28.87
N LYS A 138 6.66 2.88 -29.02
CA LYS A 138 5.75 4.00 -28.74
C LYS A 138 5.51 4.22 -27.25
N VAL A 139 5.74 3.19 -26.43
CA VAL A 139 5.51 3.20 -24.98
C VAL A 139 6.82 3.27 -24.22
N VAL A 140 7.82 2.48 -24.64
CA VAL A 140 9.12 2.39 -23.98
C VAL A 140 10.06 3.49 -24.49
N PRO A 141 10.69 4.28 -23.63
CA PRO A 141 11.67 5.26 -24.05
C PRO A 141 12.88 4.57 -24.69
N PRO A 142 13.57 5.25 -25.64
CA PRO A 142 14.75 4.73 -26.32
C PRO A 142 15.85 4.32 -25.33
N SER A 143 16.75 3.46 -25.78
CA SER A 143 17.92 3.08 -24.98
C SER A 143 18.78 4.33 -24.67
N ARG A 144 19.59 4.25 -23.60
CA ARG A 144 20.45 5.37 -23.19
C ARG A 144 21.45 5.78 -24.28
N GLY A 145 21.87 4.84 -25.13
CA GLY A 145 22.73 5.14 -26.28
C GLY A 145 21.98 5.98 -27.31
N GLU A 146 20.81 5.52 -27.73
CA GLU A 146 19.96 6.20 -28.69
C GLU A 146 19.55 7.59 -28.24
N MET A 147 19.19 7.77 -26.95
CA MET A 147 18.89 9.09 -26.39
C MET A 147 20.05 10.10 -26.44
N LYS A 148 21.29 9.61 -26.57
CA LYS A 148 22.46 10.50 -26.66
C LYS A 148 22.88 10.81 -28.10
N GLU A 149 22.53 9.96 -29.05
CA GLU A 149 22.96 10.01 -30.44
C GLU A 149 21.86 10.52 -31.38
N SER A 150 20.59 10.32 -31.01
CA SER A 150 19.44 10.79 -31.76
C SER A 150 18.81 12.01 -31.11
N MET A 151 18.34 12.95 -31.96
CA MET A 151 17.56 14.13 -31.52
C MET A 151 16.04 13.90 -31.65
N GLU A 152 15.60 12.67 -31.89
CA GLU A 152 14.19 12.29 -31.96
C GLU A 152 13.59 12.00 -30.60
#